data_671d31b36f238cf45dc09cd05d7bc711
#
_entry.id   671d31b36f238cf45dc09cd05d7bc711
#
_cell.length_a   1.000
_cell.length_b   1.000
_cell.length_c   1.000
_cell.angle_alpha   90.00
_cell.angle_beta   90.00
_cell.angle_gamma   90.00
#
_symmetry.space_group_name_H-M   'P 1'
#
loop_
_entity.id
_entity.type
_entity.pdbx_description
1 polymer ?
#
loop_
_entity_poly.entity_id
_entity_poly.type
_entity_poly.pdbx_seq_one_letter_code
_entity_poly.pdbx_strand_id
1 'polypeptide(L)'
;MKSIYRIISLVAVLAVLTACGPELSPDEKGNNNASNTETGGSGNGSSANNGKDDSGTDGDSGNAEGSGSSGDSGSTGDTGESGGNSGDNQEVNPDDKFTIAKEFAGGDGSEKNPYQIKTAAQLRKLSADCAKGIHYREMHFRLENDIRFNKNVLDENGELNGIVLKFEQWVPIGKDYSTPFGGYFDGNGHTIYGIVCTTCKNKYIGLFGYVTAKVSNVTIKDSYFSGDTTIGAVVSYASRVSGEVSNCVNYATVKSSAPCAGVIGSGGRLIDSCANYGTVYSNNRAAGIAAYFDVGSIIINSSNFGAIECKGNWCGGIIASCPDTQIIICANNVNFGTVSCQASQKLAVGGIVGFCRRSNVFENIVNFGMINKNGGGVGALLGEFYKSSQYGSSVAGAMLCHGYYLINSSYCAVGAEVGNTLPKTDVVSMTVEEMKSKDFLDKLNENVEELRMKYEDYSFSNWKFGKDGFPVLDWIN
;
A
#
# COMPACT_ATOMS: atom_id res chain seq x y z
N MET A 1 -7.60 -36.95 3.09
CA MET A 1 -6.99 -35.59 3.08
C MET A 1 -7.96 -34.51 2.59
N LYS A 2 -8.73 -34.68 1.48
CA LYS A 2 -9.72 -33.70 0.99
C LYS A 2 -10.79 -33.27 2.03
N SER A 3 -11.16 -34.14 2.96
CA SER A 3 -12.21 -33.85 3.96
C SER A 3 -11.74 -32.97 5.13
N ILE A 4 -10.43 -32.96 5.41
CA ILE A 4 -9.86 -32.21 6.55
C ILE A 4 -9.71 -30.71 6.19
N TYR A 5 -9.39 -30.39 4.93
CA TYR A 5 -9.28 -29.01 4.47
C TYR A 5 -10.63 -28.29 4.36
N ARG A 6 -11.70 -29.00 3.98
CA ARG A 6 -13.07 -28.43 4.01
C ARG A 6 -13.53 -28.10 5.42
N ILE A 7 -13.11 -28.86 6.42
CA ILE A 7 -13.44 -28.61 7.83
C ILE A 7 -12.66 -27.38 8.36
N ILE A 8 -11.40 -27.20 7.93
CA ILE A 8 -10.58 -26.06 8.37
C ILE A 8 -11.09 -24.74 7.76
N SER A 9 -11.50 -24.73 6.48
CA SER A 9 -12.07 -23.53 5.86
C SER A 9 -13.45 -23.17 6.44
N LEU A 10 -14.28 -24.16 6.76
CA LEU A 10 -15.60 -23.94 7.34
C LEU A 10 -15.54 -23.56 8.84
N VAL A 11 -14.59 -24.11 9.60
CA VAL A 11 -14.39 -23.78 11.02
C VAL A 11 -13.75 -22.42 11.18
N ALA A 12 -12.87 -21.98 10.25
CA ALA A 12 -12.33 -20.62 10.26
C ALA A 12 -13.42 -19.56 9.99
N VAL A 13 -14.37 -19.85 9.11
CA VAL A 13 -15.49 -18.95 8.79
C VAL A 13 -16.54 -18.94 9.94
N LEU A 14 -16.78 -20.06 10.61
CA LEU A 14 -17.77 -20.11 11.70
C LEU A 14 -17.24 -19.52 13.01
N ALA A 15 -15.93 -19.58 13.28
CA ALA A 15 -15.32 -18.96 14.46
C ALA A 15 -15.28 -17.42 14.38
N VAL A 16 -15.37 -16.83 13.19
CA VAL A 16 -15.40 -15.38 12.98
C VAL A 16 -16.78 -14.79 13.30
N LEU A 17 -17.85 -15.57 13.24
CA LEU A 17 -19.22 -15.08 13.47
C LEU A 17 -19.62 -14.95 14.95
N THR A 18 -18.81 -15.47 15.89
CA THR A 18 -19.11 -15.42 17.34
C THR A 18 -18.24 -14.47 18.16
N ALA A 19 -17.28 -13.79 17.54
CA ALA A 19 -16.35 -12.87 18.21
C ALA A 19 -16.54 -11.40 17.82
N CYS A 20 -17.75 -10.97 17.49
CA CYS A 20 -18.06 -9.55 17.23
C CYS A 20 -18.21 -8.76 18.54
N GLY A 21 -17.05 -8.39 19.14
CA GLY A 21 -16.95 -7.21 19.99
C GLY A 21 -16.48 -6.02 19.14
N PRO A 22 -16.64 -4.76 19.61
CA PRO A 22 -16.22 -3.60 18.82
C PRO A 22 -14.72 -3.67 18.51
N GLU A 23 -14.38 -3.50 17.25
CA GLU A 23 -12.99 -3.46 16.75
C GLU A 23 -12.25 -2.29 17.42
N LEU A 24 -11.32 -2.61 18.32
CA LEU A 24 -10.35 -1.64 18.83
C LEU A 24 -9.27 -1.40 17.76
N SER A 25 -8.96 -0.14 17.49
CA SER A 25 -7.91 0.22 16.52
C SER A 25 -6.55 -0.32 16.97
N PRO A 26 -5.67 -0.69 16.02
CA PRO A 26 -4.35 -1.28 16.32
C PRO A 26 -3.43 -0.38 17.15
N ASP A 27 -3.72 0.91 17.26
CA ASP A 27 -2.83 1.91 17.86
C ASP A 27 -2.92 2.02 19.38
N GLU A 28 -3.91 1.39 20.03
CA GLU A 28 -4.08 1.51 21.49
C GLU A 28 -3.36 0.43 22.32
N LYS A 29 -2.66 -0.53 21.67
CA LYS A 29 -1.92 -1.61 22.37
C LYS A 29 -0.41 -1.58 22.17
N GLY A 30 0.18 -0.45 22.06
CA GLY A 30 1.62 -0.34 21.87
C GLY A 30 2.26 0.73 22.72
N ASN A 31 2.47 0.51 23.96
CA ASN A 31 3.69 0.80 24.72
C ASN A 31 3.40 1.05 26.21
N ASN A 32 3.39 0.03 27.00
CA ASN A 32 3.72 0.14 28.43
C ASN A 32 4.48 -1.12 28.83
N ASN A 33 5.79 -1.06 28.73
CA ASN A 33 6.72 -1.85 29.54
C ASN A 33 7.98 -1.02 29.76
N ALA A 34 7.90 -0.15 30.75
CA ALA A 34 9.08 0.32 31.47
C ALA A 34 9.21 -0.56 32.71
N SER A 35 10.25 -1.33 32.74
CA SER A 35 10.65 -2.14 33.88
C SER A 35 11.01 -1.25 35.08
N ASN A 36 10.33 -1.43 36.18
CA ASN A 36 10.76 -1.01 37.50
C ASN A 36 12.01 -1.80 37.92
N THR A 37 13.05 -1.09 38.25
CA THR A 37 14.01 -1.50 39.30
C THR A 37 14.25 -0.31 40.19
N GLU A 38 13.80 -0.47 41.41
CA GLU A 38 14.07 0.41 42.54
C GLU A 38 15.56 0.35 42.94
N THR A 39 16.16 1.49 43.22
CA THR A 39 17.03 1.66 44.41
C THR A 39 17.13 3.15 44.72
N GLY A 40 16.96 3.45 46.01
CA GLY A 40 16.80 4.76 46.60
C GLY A 40 18.11 5.57 46.74
N GLY A 41 17.91 6.82 47.13
CA GLY A 41 18.99 7.70 47.58
C GLY A 41 18.61 9.18 47.57
N SER A 42 18.34 9.71 48.74
CA SER A 42 18.17 11.10 49.19
C SER A 42 19.07 12.16 48.59
N GLY A 43 18.56 13.39 48.51
CA GLY A 43 19.42 14.57 48.51
C GLY A 43 18.80 15.88 47.97
N ASN A 44 18.40 16.69 48.89
CA ASN A 44 18.02 18.12 48.90
C ASN A 44 18.82 19.10 48.03
N GLY A 45 18.11 20.20 47.63
CA GLY A 45 18.82 21.45 47.32
C GLY A 45 18.14 22.39 46.32
N SER A 46 17.43 23.31 46.86
CA SER A 46 16.81 24.58 46.45
C SER A 46 17.57 25.56 45.52
N SER A 47 16.73 26.47 45.00
CA SER A 47 16.90 27.90 44.62
C SER A 47 17.10 28.22 43.16
N ALA A 48 16.14 28.83 42.50
CA ALA A 48 15.76 30.23 42.36
C ALA A 48 16.80 31.12 41.65
N ASN A 49 16.47 31.74 40.52
CA ASN A 49 16.17 33.14 40.29
C ASN A 49 16.36 33.58 38.84
N ASN A 50 15.36 34.20 38.26
CA ASN A 50 15.19 35.54 37.77
C ASN A 50 16.21 36.20 36.79
N GLY A 51 15.57 36.94 35.85
CA GLY A 51 16.06 38.12 35.13
C GLY A 51 15.79 37.99 33.61
N LYS A 52 14.80 38.56 32.99
CA LYS A 52 14.33 39.90 32.70
C LYS A 52 15.22 40.66 31.69
N ASP A 53 14.50 41.17 30.71
CA ASP A 53 14.62 42.43 29.95
C ASP A 53 15.71 42.50 28.85
N ASP A 54 15.59 43.18 27.74
CA ASP A 54 14.72 44.25 27.29
C ASP A 54 14.98 44.55 25.78
N SER A 55 13.95 45.04 25.09
CA SER A 55 13.87 46.10 24.05
C SER A 55 14.91 46.17 22.90
N GLY A 56 14.54 46.47 21.72
CA GLY A 56 13.93 47.57 21.05
C GLY A 56 14.28 47.65 19.60
N THR A 57 13.34 48.04 18.88
CA THR A 57 13.04 49.15 18.00
C THR A 57 13.72 49.27 16.63
N ASP A 58 12.84 49.38 15.65
CA ASP A 58 12.62 50.41 14.63
C ASP A 58 13.45 50.49 13.34
N GLY A 59 12.67 50.74 12.31
CA GLY A 59 12.97 51.61 11.18
C GLY A 59 12.97 50.87 9.81
N ASP A 60 12.11 51.12 9.01
CA ASP A 60 11.36 52.12 8.23
C ASP A 60 11.74 52.05 6.74
N SER A 61 10.68 52.01 5.94
CA SER A 61 10.40 52.58 4.63
C SER A 61 11.35 52.45 3.43
N GLY A 62 10.70 52.26 2.28
CA GLY A 62 11.23 52.58 0.97
C GLY A 62 10.38 52.07 -0.20
N ASN A 63 9.40 52.83 -0.56
CA ASN A 63 8.54 52.77 -1.74
C ASN A 63 9.32 53.16 -3.01
N ALA A 64 9.07 52.51 -4.17
CA ALA A 64 9.08 53.19 -5.45
C ALA A 64 8.38 52.41 -6.56
N GLU A 65 7.44 53.05 -7.17
CA GLU A 65 6.65 52.71 -8.35
C GLU A 65 7.48 52.75 -9.64
N GLY A 66 6.99 52.10 -10.70
CA GLY A 66 7.52 52.29 -12.04
C GLY A 66 6.76 51.47 -13.11
N SER A 67 5.78 52.09 -13.64
CA SER A 67 4.89 51.96 -14.77
C SER A 67 5.54 51.73 -16.16
N GLY A 68 4.73 51.17 -17.09
CA GLY A 68 4.80 51.43 -18.53
C GLY A 68 4.96 50.16 -19.37
N SER A 69 4.01 49.79 -20.09
CA SER A 69 3.25 50.18 -21.26
C SER A 69 3.56 49.32 -22.49
N SER A 70 2.52 48.66 -22.95
CA SER A 70 2.03 48.44 -24.33
C SER A 70 2.98 48.11 -25.51
N GLY A 71 2.53 47.16 -26.31
CA GLY A 71 2.97 46.99 -27.70
C GLY A 71 2.31 45.78 -28.37
N ASP A 72 1.37 46.07 -29.17
CA ASP A 72 0.43 45.37 -30.03
C ASP A 72 1.05 44.81 -31.33
N SER A 73 0.22 43.95 -32.01
CA SER A 73 0.25 43.52 -33.43
C SER A 73 1.22 42.41 -33.81
N GLY A 74 0.83 41.36 -34.51
CA GLY A 74 -0.20 41.13 -35.47
C GLY A 74 0.22 39.96 -36.40
N SER A 75 -0.73 39.07 -36.65
CA SER A 75 -1.11 38.49 -37.93
C SER A 75 -0.26 37.42 -38.68
N THR A 76 -1.05 36.43 -39.06
CA THR A 76 -1.07 35.54 -40.25
C THR A 76 -0.10 34.37 -40.33
N GLY A 77 -0.60 33.15 -40.23
CA GLY A 77 -1.09 32.32 -41.36
C GLY A 77 -0.02 31.37 -41.84
N ASP A 78 -0.16 30.12 -41.75
CA ASP A 78 -0.50 29.22 -42.82
C ASP A 78 -0.46 27.73 -42.40
N THR A 79 -1.25 26.97 -43.06
CA THR A 79 -1.60 25.56 -43.05
C THR A 79 -0.43 24.57 -43.16
N GLY A 80 -0.57 23.45 -42.46
CA GLY A 80 0.22 22.24 -42.69
C GLY A 80 -0.29 21.07 -41.90
N GLU A 81 -1.19 20.27 -42.48
CA GLU A 81 -1.59 18.95 -42.00
C GLU A 81 -0.42 18.00 -41.92
N SER A 82 -0.27 17.26 -40.85
CA SER A 82 -0.17 15.79 -40.93
C SER A 82 0.00 15.10 -39.57
N GLY A 83 -0.74 14.05 -39.37
CA GLY A 83 -0.30 12.89 -38.63
C GLY A 83 -0.64 12.84 -37.13
N GLY A 84 -1.77 12.21 -36.83
CA GLY A 84 -2.30 11.94 -35.53
C GLY A 84 -1.34 11.28 -34.52
N ASN A 85 -1.42 11.78 -33.34
CA ASN A 85 -1.27 11.01 -32.12
C ASN A 85 -2.24 11.60 -31.08
N SER A 86 -3.40 10.98 -30.94
CA SER A 86 -4.41 11.36 -29.99
C SER A 86 -3.97 10.94 -28.58
N GLY A 87 -3.04 11.70 -28.00
CA GLY A 87 -2.80 11.75 -26.57
C GLY A 87 -3.78 12.74 -25.99
N ASP A 88 -4.76 12.24 -25.28
CA ASP A 88 -5.88 12.95 -24.70
C ASP A 88 -5.40 14.04 -23.73
N ASN A 89 -5.19 15.25 -24.23
CA ASN A 89 -5.02 16.45 -23.45
C ASN A 89 -6.39 16.98 -23.00
N GLN A 90 -7.06 16.27 -22.10
CA GLN A 90 -8.12 16.92 -21.34
C GLN A 90 -7.46 17.96 -20.42
N GLU A 91 -7.49 19.23 -20.83
CA GLU A 91 -7.16 20.35 -19.94
C GLU A 91 -8.10 20.34 -18.74
N VAL A 92 -7.50 20.27 -17.55
CA VAL A 92 -8.25 20.56 -16.32
C VAL A 92 -8.74 21.99 -16.43
N ASN A 93 -10.05 22.17 -16.54
CA ASN A 93 -10.64 23.51 -16.52
C ASN A 93 -10.25 24.16 -15.17
N PRO A 94 -9.56 25.34 -15.17
CA PRO A 94 -9.17 26.03 -13.95
C PRO A 94 -10.36 26.31 -13.01
N ASP A 95 -11.57 26.44 -13.56
CA ASP A 95 -12.80 26.71 -12.80
C ASP A 95 -13.34 25.46 -12.08
N ASP A 96 -12.77 24.26 -12.31
CA ASP A 96 -13.22 23.00 -11.72
C ASP A 96 -12.45 22.63 -10.42
N LYS A 97 -11.48 23.46 -10.02
CA LYS A 97 -10.78 23.29 -8.73
C LYS A 97 -11.77 23.40 -7.58
N PHE A 98 -11.76 22.40 -6.69
CA PHE A 98 -12.61 22.31 -5.48
C PHE A 98 -14.12 22.15 -5.72
N THR A 99 -14.59 22.10 -6.96
CA THR A 99 -16.01 21.89 -7.25
C THR A 99 -16.44 20.49 -6.81
N ILE A 100 -17.55 20.41 -6.09
CA ILE A 100 -18.25 19.17 -5.74
C ILE A 100 -19.51 19.09 -6.60
N ALA A 101 -19.63 18.04 -7.39
CA ALA A 101 -20.81 17.82 -8.22
C ALA A 101 -22.07 17.61 -7.37
N LYS A 102 -23.22 18.03 -7.88
CA LYS A 102 -24.52 17.75 -7.24
C LYS A 102 -24.94 16.29 -7.44
N GLU A 103 -24.65 15.73 -8.63
CA GLU A 103 -25.07 14.41 -9.06
C GLU A 103 -23.93 13.65 -9.74
N PHE A 104 -24.03 12.32 -9.80
CA PHE A 104 -23.17 11.48 -10.64
C PHE A 104 -23.59 11.63 -12.11
N ALA A 105 -22.75 11.17 -13.04
CA ALA A 105 -23.00 11.34 -14.48
C ALA A 105 -24.17 10.47 -14.99
N GLY A 106 -24.60 9.48 -14.22
CA GLY A 106 -25.68 8.57 -14.55
C GLY A 106 -25.67 7.35 -13.65
N GLY A 107 -26.52 6.39 -13.97
CA GLY A 107 -26.70 5.17 -13.19
C GLY A 107 -27.65 5.36 -12.00
N ASP A 108 -28.06 4.23 -11.42
CA ASP A 108 -28.90 4.17 -10.23
C ASP A 108 -28.19 3.51 -9.03
N GLY A 109 -26.91 3.12 -9.22
CA GLY A 109 -26.08 2.46 -8.22
C GLY A 109 -26.29 0.96 -8.11
N SER A 110 -27.13 0.36 -8.94
CA SER A 110 -27.24 -1.10 -9.01
C SER A 110 -26.00 -1.71 -9.71
N GLU A 111 -25.77 -3.00 -9.54
CA GLU A 111 -24.70 -3.73 -10.22
C GLU A 111 -24.79 -3.62 -11.76
N LYS A 112 -26.01 -3.66 -12.29
CA LYS A 112 -26.25 -3.58 -13.75
C LYS A 112 -26.18 -2.16 -14.30
N ASN A 113 -26.37 -1.14 -13.46
CA ASN A 113 -26.38 0.27 -13.83
C ASN A 113 -25.66 1.10 -12.76
N PRO A 114 -24.33 0.94 -12.58
CA PRO A 114 -23.57 1.61 -11.54
C PRO A 114 -23.61 3.14 -11.68
N TYR A 115 -23.47 3.86 -10.58
CA TYR A 115 -23.23 5.28 -10.62
C TYR A 115 -21.97 5.58 -11.43
N GLN A 116 -22.11 6.45 -12.44
CA GLN A 116 -21.04 6.81 -13.36
C GLN A 116 -20.28 8.03 -12.85
N ILE A 117 -18.95 7.95 -12.84
CA ILE A 117 -18.04 9.02 -12.45
C ILE A 117 -17.17 9.37 -13.66
N LYS A 118 -17.33 10.59 -14.19
CA LYS A 118 -16.63 11.10 -15.38
C LYS A 118 -15.69 12.27 -15.05
N THR A 119 -15.82 12.87 -13.88
CA THR A 119 -15.08 14.10 -13.52
C THR A 119 -14.56 14.05 -12.09
N ALA A 120 -13.53 14.87 -11.81
CA ALA A 120 -12.99 15.06 -10.48
C ALA A 120 -14.06 15.59 -9.49
N ALA A 121 -14.96 16.45 -9.96
CA ALA A 121 -16.08 16.97 -9.15
C ALA A 121 -17.02 15.85 -8.67
N GLN A 122 -17.26 14.84 -9.48
CA GLN A 122 -18.08 13.68 -9.11
C GLN A 122 -17.35 12.73 -8.15
N LEU A 123 -16.04 12.58 -8.30
CA LEU A 123 -15.27 11.81 -7.34
C LEU A 123 -15.18 12.52 -5.97
N ARG A 124 -15.07 13.85 -5.96
CA ARG A 124 -15.19 14.67 -4.72
C ARG A 124 -16.58 14.55 -4.10
N LYS A 125 -17.65 14.43 -4.92
CA LYS A 125 -18.99 14.17 -4.39
C LYS A 125 -19.03 12.86 -3.60
N LEU A 126 -18.48 11.79 -4.13
CA LEU A 126 -18.44 10.50 -3.42
C LEU A 126 -17.73 10.62 -2.07
N SER A 127 -16.57 11.31 -2.04
CA SER A 127 -15.85 11.60 -0.80
C SER A 127 -16.68 12.43 0.18
N ALA A 128 -17.27 13.51 -0.29
CA ALA A 128 -18.08 14.43 0.53
C ALA A 128 -19.35 13.76 1.10
N ASP A 129 -19.97 12.89 0.34
CA ASP A 129 -21.16 12.16 0.77
C ASP A 129 -20.81 11.11 1.84
N CYS A 130 -19.71 10.36 1.66
CA CYS A 130 -19.20 9.47 2.69
C CYS A 130 -18.89 10.27 3.98
N ALA A 131 -18.26 11.44 3.87
CA ALA A 131 -17.95 12.28 5.02
C ALA A 131 -19.20 12.77 5.79
N LYS A 132 -20.36 12.82 5.14
CA LYS A 132 -21.67 13.11 5.72
C LYS A 132 -22.37 11.88 6.30
N GLY A 133 -21.76 10.68 6.22
CA GLY A 133 -22.31 9.43 6.71
C GLY A 133 -23.15 8.64 5.68
N ILE A 134 -23.09 8.98 4.39
CA ILE A 134 -23.70 8.17 3.33
C ILE A 134 -22.70 7.08 2.96
N HIS A 135 -22.91 5.87 3.47
CA HIS A 135 -21.94 4.78 3.33
C HIS A 135 -22.01 4.03 2.02
N TYR A 136 -23.04 4.26 1.21
CA TYR A 136 -23.26 3.62 -0.11
C TYR A 136 -23.16 2.08 -0.08
N ARG A 137 -23.66 1.46 1.00
CA ARG A 137 -23.64 -0.01 1.12
C ARG A 137 -24.36 -0.65 -0.07
N GLU A 138 -23.74 -1.68 -0.65
CA GLU A 138 -24.23 -2.44 -1.80
C GLU A 138 -24.41 -1.62 -3.09
N MET A 139 -24.00 -0.33 -3.09
CA MET A 139 -24.07 0.50 -4.29
C MET A 139 -22.79 0.34 -5.12
N HIS A 140 -22.97 0.35 -6.43
CA HIS A 140 -21.90 0.20 -7.41
C HIS A 140 -21.55 1.54 -8.05
N PHE A 141 -20.24 1.78 -8.21
CA PHE A 141 -19.66 2.96 -8.85
C PHE A 141 -18.69 2.53 -9.94
N ARG A 142 -18.67 3.25 -11.05
CA ARG A 142 -17.75 3.00 -12.13
C ARG A 142 -17.15 4.30 -12.67
N LEU A 143 -15.82 4.31 -12.86
CA LEU A 143 -15.16 5.37 -13.63
C LEU A 143 -15.47 5.16 -15.12
N GLU A 144 -15.75 6.27 -15.80
CA GLU A 144 -15.99 6.30 -17.24
C GLU A 144 -14.91 7.06 -18.00
N ASN A 145 -14.05 7.78 -17.29
CA ASN A 145 -12.90 8.53 -17.81
C ASN A 145 -11.74 8.49 -16.84
N ASP A 146 -10.55 8.80 -17.34
CA ASP A 146 -9.42 9.20 -16.51
C ASP A 146 -9.77 10.47 -15.72
N ILE A 147 -9.39 10.52 -14.46
CA ILE A 147 -9.66 11.65 -13.56
C ILE A 147 -8.36 12.39 -13.25
N ARG A 148 -8.35 13.71 -13.36
CA ARG A 148 -7.19 14.56 -13.05
C ARG A 148 -7.53 15.61 -12.02
N PHE A 149 -6.75 15.67 -10.92
CA PHE A 149 -6.86 16.68 -9.87
C PHE A 149 -5.81 17.77 -10.03
N ASN A 150 -4.55 17.42 -9.85
CA ASN A 150 -3.41 18.31 -10.02
C ASN A 150 -2.52 17.84 -11.19
N LYS A 151 -1.69 18.75 -11.70
CA LYS A 151 -0.69 18.43 -12.74
C LYS A 151 0.71 18.54 -12.15
N ASN A 152 1.63 17.70 -12.63
CA ASN A 152 3.04 17.70 -12.25
C ASN A 152 3.24 17.69 -10.74
N VAL A 153 2.59 16.73 -10.08
CA VAL A 153 2.68 16.55 -8.63
C VAL A 153 4.05 16.02 -8.23
N LEU A 154 4.57 15.09 -9.01
CA LEU A 154 5.90 14.53 -8.78
C LEU A 154 6.93 15.17 -9.71
N ASP A 155 8.15 15.36 -9.21
CA ASP A 155 9.32 15.69 -10.01
C ASP A 155 9.94 14.43 -10.64
N GLU A 156 11.07 14.59 -11.33
CA GLU A 156 11.81 13.50 -11.98
C GLU A 156 12.35 12.45 -11.00
N ASN A 157 12.49 12.79 -9.73
CA ASN A 157 12.96 11.89 -8.67
C ASN A 157 11.78 11.21 -7.94
N GLY A 158 10.54 11.50 -8.32
CA GLY A 158 9.34 11.04 -7.63
C GLY A 158 9.05 11.78 -6.33
N GLU A 159 9.66 12.94 -6.09
CA GLU A 159 9.38 13.80 -4.95
C GLU A 159 8.28 14.82 -5.27
N LEU A 160 7.67 15.39 -4.21
CA LEU A 160 6.66 16.44 -4.39
C LEU A 160 7.27 17.65 -5.13
N ASN A 161 6.72 18.00 -6.27
CA ASN A 161 7.20 19.10 -7.11
C ASN A 161 6.81 20.46 -6.55
N GLY A 162 7.53 20.91 -5.54
CA GLY A 162 7.33 22.20 -4.89
C GLY A 162 6.68 22.11 -3.52
N ILE A 163 5.92 23.16 -3.13
CA ILE A 163 5.30 23.23 -1.81
C ILE A 163 3.87 22.66 -1.82
N VAL A 164 3.48 22.05 -0.72
CA VAL A 164 2.15 21.41 -0.53
C VAL A 164 1.00 22.34 -0.86
N LEU A 165 1.09 23.63 -0.49
CA LEU A 165 0.04 24.64 -0.72
C LEU A 165 -0.25 24.95 -2.19
N LYS A 166 0.65 24.55 -3.11
CA LYS A 166 0.45 24.67 -4.56
C LYS A 166 -0.66 23.75 -5.07
N PHE A 167 -0.93 22.67 -4.35
CA PHE A 167 -1.79 21.59 -4.79
C PHE A 167 -3.12 21.53 -4.04
N GLU A 168 -4.17 21.19 -4.76
CA GLU A 168 -5.44 20.80 -4.16
C GLU A 168 -5.26 19.54 -3.31
N GLN A 169 -5.74 19.58 -2.06
CA GLN A 169 -5.66 18.46 -1.15
C GLN A 169 -6.85 17.52 -1.31
N TRP A 170 -6.57 16.24 -1.43
CA TRP A 170 -7.58 15.20 -1.49
C TRP A 170 -8.12 14.88 -0.10
N VAL A 171 -9.43 14.67 -0.01
CA VAL A 171 -10.10 14.10 1.16
C VAL A 171 -10.45 12.66 0.85
N PRO A 172 -9.93 11.66 1.59
CA PRO A 172 -10.19 10.25 1.33
C PRO A 172 -11.67 9.88 1.32
N ILE A 173 -12.08 9.01 0.38
CA ILE A 173 -13.43 8.43 0.36
C ILE A 173 -13.54 7.47 1.55
N GLY A 174 -14.53 7.69 2.44
CA GLY A 174 -14.63 6.92 3.68
C GLY A 174 -13.49 7.27 4.64
N LYS A 175 -13.58 8.42 5.32
CA LYS A 175 -12.44 8.98 6.09
C LYS A 175 -12.06 8.20 7.34
N ASP A 176 -13.00 7.41 7.91
CA ASP A 176 -12.78 6.65 9.15
C ASP A 176 -13.79 5.50 9.31
N TYR A 177 -13.65 4.75 10.41
CA TYR A 177 -14.53 3.63 10.76
C TYR A 177 -16.02 4.02 10.88
N SER A 178 -16.30 5.24 11.34
CA SER A 178 -17.69 5.71 11.52
C SER A 178 -18.34 6.17 10.21
N THR A 179 -17.54 6.50 9.23
CA THR A 179 -17.97 6.96 7.90
C THR A 179 -17.29 6.19 6.77
N PRO A 180 -17.35 4.84 6.77
CA PRO A 180 -16.68 4.01 5.78
C PRO A 180 -17.31 4.14 4.41
N PHE A 181 -16.55 3.80 3.38
CA PHE A 181 -17.11 3.45 2.08
C PHE A 181 -17.53 1.98 2.08
N GLY A 182 -18.82 1.71 1.90
CA GLY A 182 -19.39 0.37 1.93
C GLY A 182 -19.84 -0.18 0.57
N GLY A 183 -19.56 0.55 -0.50
CA GLY A 183 -19.94 0.16 -1.86
C GLY A 183 -18.86 -0.58 -2.64
N TYR A 184 -19.19 -0.88 -3.89
CA TYR A 184 -18.31 -1.50 -4.87
C TYR A 184 -17.81 -0.42 -5.83
N PHE A 185 -16.51 -0.17 -5.87
CA PHE A 185 -15.88 0.81 -6.74
C PHE A 185 -15.07 0.11 -7.82
N ASP A 186 -15.44 0.33 -9.07
CA ASP A 186 -14.75 -0.16 -10.26
C ASP A 186 -14.08 1.02 -10.99
N GLY A 187 -12.75 1.03 -10.98
CA GLY A 187 -11.96 1.99 -11.77
C GLY A 187 -12.04 1.75 -13.28
N ASN A 188 -12.58 0.60 -13.71
CA ASN A 188 -12.81 0.26 -15.11
C ASN A 188 -11.56 0.42 -16.01
N GLY A 189 -10.37 0.24 -15.42
CA GLY A 189 -9.08 0.42 -16.10
C GLY A 189 -8.64 1.87 -16.28
N HIS A 190 -9.41 2.85 -15.82
CA HIS A 190 -9.05 4.26 -15.87
C HIS A 190 -8.03 4.65 -14.79
N THR A 191 -7.33 5.74 -15.07
CA THR A 191 -6.28 6.28 -14.20
C THR A 191 -6.75 7.54 -13.48
N ILE A 192 -6.43 7.62 -12.20
CA ILE A 192 -6.60 8.83 -11.38
C ILE A 192 -5.23 9.47 -11.21
N TYR A 193 -5.11 10.73 -11.65
CA TYR A 193 -3.88 11.51 -11.61
C TYR A 193 -3.97 12.66 -10.63
N GLY A 194 -2.82 13.00 -10.06
CA GLY A 194 -2.64 14.26 -9.37
C GLY A 194 -3.28 14.32 -7.98
N ILE A 195 -3.45 13.20 -7.30
CA ILE A 195 -3.88 13.20 -5.90
C ILE A 195 -2.74 13.71 -5.03
N VAL A 196 -3.03 14.71 -4.19
CA VAL A 196 -2.14 15.16 -3.11
C VAL A 196 -2.89 15.07 -1.79
N CYS A 197 -2.41 14.23 -0.88
CA CYS A 197 -3.04 13.99 0.41
C CYS A 197 -1.96 14.07 1.51
N THR A 198 -1.71 15.26 2.01
CA THR A 198 -0.62 15.54 2.96
C THR A 198 -1.04 16.24 4.24
N THR A 199 -2.16 16.97 4.19
CA THR A 199 -2.65 17.77 5.32
C THR A 199 -3.89 17.20 5.98
N CYS A 200 -4.22 15.95 5.64
CA CYS A 200 -5.42 15.31 6.17
C CYS A 200 -5.28 15.10 7.67
N LYS A 201 -6.10 15.74 8.46
CA LYS A 201 -6.34 15.42 9.88
C LYS A 201 -7.05 14.08 10.05
N ASN A 202 -7.20 13.32 8.96
CA ASN A 202 -7.87 12.03 8.94
C ASN A 202 -6.92 10.95 9.46
N LYS A 203 -7.47 10.00 10.18
CA LYS A 203 -6.74 8.84 10.69
C LYS A 203 -6.22 7.92 9.58
N TYR A 204 -6.81 7.99 8.39
CA TYR A 204 -6.52 7.15 7.24
C TYR A 204 -6.27 7.99 5.99
N ILE A 205 -5.15 7.76 5.29
CA ILE A 205 -4.72 8.50 4.11
C ILE A 205 -4.62 7.55 2.91
N GLY A 206 -5.29 7.90 1.80
CA GLY A 206 -5.32 7.15 0.55
C GLY A 206 -6.34 7.75 -0.42
N LEU A 207 -6.54 7.15 -1.57
CA LEU A 207 -7.74 7.44 -2.39
C LEU A 207 -8.99 7.11 -1.59
N PHE A 208 -8.98 5.94 -0.94
CA PHE A 208 -9.97 5.53 0.06
C PHE A 208 -9.31 5.50 1.45
N GLY A 209 -10.01 6.03 2.45
CA GLY A 209 -9.59 5.96 3.84
C GLY A 209 -9.97 4.62 4.47
N TYR A 210 -11.25 4.36 4.65
CA TYR A 210 -11.78 3.13 5.24
C TYR A 210 -12.82 2.47 4.31
N VAL A 211 -12.59 1.21 3.93
CA VAL A 211 -13.43 0.45 2.99
C VAL A 211 -13.99 -0.80 3.66
N THR A 212 -15.28 -1.07 3.49
CA THR A 212 -15.93 -2.30 3.98
C THR A 212 -16.46 -3.21 2.87
N ALA A 213 -16.27 -2.87 1.59
CA ALA A 213 -16.62 -3.73 0.47
C ALA A 213 -15.44 -3.84 -0.52
N LYS A 214 -15.58 -3.41 -1.77
CA LYS A 214 -14.58 -3.69 -2.81
C LYS A 214 -14.10 -2.43 -3.52
N VAL A 215 -12.79 -2.36 -3.77
CA VAL A 215 -12.15 -1.40 -4.69
C VAL A 215 -11.38 -2.20 -5.74
N SER A 216 -11.64 -1.94 -7.03
CA SER A 216 -11.00 -2.68 -8.11
C SER A 216 -10.67 -1.84 -9.33
N ASN A 217 -9.72 -2.32 -10.15
CA ASN A 217 -9.38 -1.79 -11.47
C ASN A 217 -8.95 -0.32 -11.46
N VAL A 218 -8.29 0.15 -10.40
CA VAL A 218 -7.85 1.54 -10.23
C VAL A 218 -6.35 1.66 -10.47
N THR A 219 -5.96 2.60 -11.31
CA THR A 219 -4.56 3.04 -11.45
C THR A 219 -4.40 4.44 -10.86
N ILE A 220 -3.36 4.67 -10.04
CA ILE A 220 -3.01 5.98 -9.48
C ILE A 220 -1.65 6.41 -10.02
N LYS A 221 -1.57 7.61 -10.64
CA LYS A 221 -0.33 8.17 -11.20
C LYS A 221 -0.13 9.63 -10.82
N ASP A 222 1.12 10.11 -10.91
CA ASP A 222 1.52 11.50 -10.63
C ASP A 222 0.88 12.03 -9.33
N SER A 223 0.98 11.26 -8.25
CA SER A 223 0.27 11.50 -6.99
C SER A 223 1.19 11.36 -5.79
N TYR A 224 0.89 12.05 -4.69
CA TYR A 224 1.72 12.09 -3.50
C TYR A 224 0.88 11.98 -2.23
N PHE A 225 1.21 10.99 -1.41
CA PHE A 225 0.57 10.73 -0.12
C PHE A 225 1.60 10.82 1.00
N SER A 226 1.33 11.66 2.00
CA SER A 226 2.26 11.82 3.12
C SER A 226 1.52 12.14 4.42
N GLY A 227 2.05 11.64 5.55
CA GLY A 227 1.47 11.90 6.88
C GLY A 227 2.17 11.12 7.99
N ASP A 228 1.54 11.17 9.17
CA ASP A 228 1.98 10.49 10.40
C ASP A 228 1.04 9.34 10.81
N THR A 229 0.26 8.85 9.87
CA THR A 229 -0.75 7.80 10.04
C THR A 229 -0.57 6.66 9.06
N THR A 230 -1.38 5.61 9.17
CA THR A 230 -1.41 4.51 8.20
C THR A 230 -1.79 5.02 6.81
N ILE A 231 -0.98 4.69 5.81
CA ILE A 231 -1.18 5.12 4.42
C ILE A 231 -1.16 3.90 3.48
N GLY A 232 -2.16 3.84 2.61
CA GLY A 232 -2.11 3.04 1.38
C GLY A 232 -2.59 3.92 0.24
N ALA A 233 -1.83 4.03 -0.86
CA ALA A 233 -2.21 4.95 -1.93
C ALA A 233 -3.62 4.67 -2.47
N VAL A 234 -4.01 3.40 -2.60
CA VAL A 234 -5.36 3.01 -3.02
C VAL A 234 -6.30 3.00 -1.82
N VAL A 235 -5.99 2.21 -0.79
CA VAL A 235 -6.84 2.06 0.40
C VAL A 235 -5.96 2.14 1.64
N SER A 236 -6.27 3.05 2.56
CA SER A 236 -5.54 3.10 3.82
C SER A 236 -5.89 1.92 4.73
N TYR A 237 -7.18 1.66 4.92
CA TYR A 237 -7.67 0.54 5.71
C TYR A 237 -8.84 -0.17 5.01
N ALA A 238 -8.77 -1.47 4.87
CA ALA A 238 -9.90 -2.29 4.42
C ALA A 238 -10.35 -3.24 5.52
N SER A 239 -11.67 -3.45 5.63
CA SER A 239 -12.24 -4.39 6.60
C SER A 239 -11.69 -5.80 6.40
N ARG A 240 -11.28 -6.45 7.47
CA ARG A 240 -10.78 -7.83 7.46
C ARG A 240 -11.84 -8.86 7.07
N VAL A 241 -13.10 -8.55 7.30
CA VAL A 241 -14.22 -9.46 7.04
C VAL A 241 -14.68 -9.41 5.60
N SER A 242 -14.69 -8.21 5.01
CA SER A 242 -15.37 -7.97 3.73
C SER A 242 -14.59 -7.08 2.76
N GLY A 243 -13.51 -6.42 3.22
CA GLY A 243 -12.76 -5.50 2.37
C GLY A 243 -11.92 -6.22 1.31
N GLU A 244 -12.11 -5.89 0.04
CA GLU A 244 -11.35 -6.44 -1.08
C GLU A 244 -10.68 -5.34 -1.89
N VAL A 245 -9.44 -5.59 -2.31
CA VAL A 245 -8.69 -4.70 -3.23
C VAL A 245 -8.13 -5.56 -4.35
N SER A 246 -8.54 -5.30 -5.59
CA SER A 246 -8.11 -6.14 -6.73
C SER A 246 -7.80 -5.33 -7.98
N ASN A 247 -6.84 -5.81 -8.78
CA ASN A 247 -6.42 -5.19 -10.05
C ASN A 247 -6.06 -3.70 -9.91
N CYS A 248 -5.43 -3.32 -8.79
CA CYS A 248 -5.09 -1.93 -8.51
C CYS A 248 -3.58 -1.69 -8.68
N VAL A 249 -3.22 -0.57 -9.31
CA VAL A 249 -1.84 -0.24 -9.64
C VAL A 249 -1.46 1.14 -9.08
N ASN A 250 -0.38 1.19 -8.31
CA ASN A 250 0.16 2.43 -7.75
C ASN A 250 1.45 2.87 -8.44
N TYR A 251 1.51 4.11 -8.90
CA TYR A 251 2.72 4.82 -9.32
C TYR A 251 3.01 6.06 -8.46
N ALA A 252 2.22 6.29 -7.42
CA ALA A 252 2.40 7.44 -6.54
C ALA A 252 3.56 7.23 -5.57
N THR A 253 4.10 8.32 -5.06
CA THR A 253 4.99 8.30 -3.90
C THR A 253 4.19 8.30 -2.61
N VAL A 254 4.56 7.41 -1.69
CA VAL A 254 3.91 7.25 -0.38
C VAL A 254 4.95 7.43 0.72
N LYS A 255 4.74 8.40 1.64
CA LYS A 255 5.66 8.68 2.75
C LYS A 255 4.92 8.76 4.08
N SER A 256 5.39 8.05 5.10
CA SER A 256 4.76 8.10 6.43
C SER A 256 5.77 7.95 7.56
N SER A 257 5.48 8.55 8.70
CA SER A 257 6.14 8.21 9.96
C SER A 257 5.55 6.93 10.61
N ALA A 258 4.35 6.53 10.21
CA ALA A 258 3.63 5.32 10.61
C ALA A 258 3.70 4.24 9.50
N PRO A 259 3.02 3.07 9.63
CA PRO A 259 3.01 2.06 8.58
C PRO A 259 2.47 2.59 7.25
N CYS A 260 3.14 2.28 6.13
CA CYS A 260 2.60 2.62 4.81
C CYS A 260 2.97 1.60 3.72
N ALA A 261 2.14 1.57 2.68
CA ALA A 261 2.36 0.74 1.51
C ALA A 261 1.87 1.41 0.22
N GLY A 262 2.33 0.88 -0.91
CA GLY A 262 1.93 1.38 -2.22
C GLY A 262 0.45 1.14 -2.52
N VAL A 263 -0.17 0.07 -2.03
CA VAL A 263 -1.56 -0.27 -2.33
C VAL A 263 -2.45 -0.16 -1.10
N ILE A 264 -2.21 -0.97 -0.07
CA ILE A 264 -3.05 -1.00 1.13
C ILE A 264 -2.23 -0.79 2.41
N GLY A 265 -2.66 0.15 3.25
CA GLY A 265 -1.99 0.44 4.51
C GLY A 265 -2.22 -0.66 5.55
N SER A 266 -3.44 -1.12 5.73
CA SER A 266 -3.79 -2.16 6.72
C SER A 266 -5.07 -2.89 6.39
N GLY A 267 -5.20 -4.12 6.91
CA GLY A 267 -6.42 -4.93 6.80
C GLY A 267 -6.59 -5.61 5.45
N GLY A 268 -7.85 -5.84 5.07
CA GLY A 268 -8.28 -6.50 3.83
C GLY A 268 -8.50 -8.01 4.00
N ARG A 269 -9.62 -8.51 3.48
CA ARG A 269 -9.90 -9.94 3.37
C ARG A 269 -9.14 -10.56 2.19
N LEU A 270 -9.18 -9.89 1.04
CA LEU A 270 -8.53 -10.33 -0.18
C LEU A 270 -7.84 -9.15 -0.88
N ILE A 271 -6.55 -9.33 -1.17
CA ILE A 271 -5.75 -8.47 -2.04
C ILE A 271 -5.31 -9.33 -3.21
N ASP A 272 -5.74 -8.99 -4.41
CA ASP A 272 -5.50 -9.81 -5.59
C ASP A 272 -5.06 -8.97 -6.79
N SER A 273 -4.05 -9.43 -7.52
CA SER A 273 -3.59 -8.83 -8.77
C SER A 273 -3.27 -7.33 -8.65
N CYS A 274 -2.57 -6.95 -7.58
CA CYS A 274 -2.18 -5.57 -7.32
C CYS A 274 -0.70 -5.33 -7.61
N ALA A 275 -0.35 -4.13 -8.12
CA ALA A 275 1.04 -3.77 -8.37
C ALA A 275 1.43 -2.41 -7.78
N ASN A 276 2.67 -2.33 -7.28
CA ASN A 276 3.29 -1.08 -6.89
C ASN A 276 4.51 -0.78 -7.76
N TYR A 277 4.51 0.37 -8.41
CA TYR A 277 5.64 0.95 -9.15
C TYR A 277 6.18 2.20 -8.46
N GLY A 278 5.42 2.75 -7.51
CA GLY A 278 5.78 3.96 -6.78
C GLY A 278 6.80 3.72 -5.65
N THR A 279 7.44 4.78 -5.21
CA THR A 279 8.35 4.74 -4.04
C THR A 279 7.52 4.77 -2.75
N VAL A 280 7.88 3.87 -1.81
CA VAL A 280 7.26 3.82 -0.49
C VAL A 280 8.33 4.05 0.58
N TYR A 281 8.13 5.07 1.40
CA TYR A 281 9.04 5.43 2.48
C TYR A 281 8.33 5.47 3.84
N SER A 282 8.89 4.80 4.85
CA SER A 282 8.35 4.83 6.21
C SER A 282 9.41 4.94 7.28
N ASN A 283 9.10 5.70 8.34
CA ASN A 283 9.88 5.65 9.58
C ASN A 283 9.54 4.43 10.46
N ASN A 284 8.49 3.66 10.10
CA ASN A 284 8.01 2.52 10.89
C ASN A 284 8.04 1.22 10.06
N ARG A 285 7.08 1.01 9.16
CA ARG A 285 6.89 -0.20 8.36
C ARG A 285 6.60 0.20 6.91
N ALA A 286 7.33 -0.38 5.98
CA ALA A 286 7.14 -0.09 4.56
C ALA A 286 6.98 -1.35 3.73
N ALA A 287 6.04 -1.35 2.79
CA ALA A 287 5.88 -2.43 1.82
C ALA A 287 5.37 -1.94 0.46
N GLY A 288 5.58 -2.74 -0.58
CA GLY A 288 5.02 -2.44 -1.89
C GLY A 288 3.51 -2.58 -1.92
N ILE A 289 2.97 -3.63 -1.35
CA ILE A 289 1.54 -3.95 -1.45
C ILE A 289 0.80 -3.72 -0.13
N ALA A 290 1.23 -4.31 1.00
CA ALA A 290 0.51 -4.22 2.26
C ALA A 290 1.45 -3.94 3.44
N ALA A 291 1.21 -2.85 4.21
CA ALA A 291 2.10 -2.52 5.32
C ALA A 291 1.80 -3.34 6.58
N TYR A 292 0.54 -3.50 6.93
CA TYR A 292 0.10 -4.31 8.06
C TYR A 292 -0.99 -5.26 7.59
N PHE A 293 -0.68 -6.55 7.60
CA PHE A 293 -1.57 -7.57 7.10
C PHE A 293 -2.09 -8.41 8.27
N ASP A 294 -3.40 -8.48 8.39
CA ASP A 294 -4.07 -8.93 9.62
C ASP A 294 -4.71 -10.32 9.45
N VAL A 295 -5.37 -10.75 10.47
CA VAL A 295 -6.03 -12.06 10.65
C VAL A 295 -6.89 -12.50 9.47
N GLY A 296 -6.61 -13.68 8.91
CA GLY A 296 -7.43 -14.32 7.88
C GLY A 296 -7.35 -13.70 6.50
N SER A 297 -6.40 -12.78 6.30
CA SER A 297 -6.20 -12.08 5.03
C SER A 297 -5.46 -12.92 3.99
N ILE A 298 -5.75 -12.66 2.73
CA ILE A 298 -5.17 -13.36 1.57
C ILE A 298 -4.59 -12.34 0.62
N ILE A 299 -3.32 -12.51 0.25
CA ILE A 299 -2.66 -11.72 -0.79
C ILE A 299 -2.11 -12.66 -1.86
N ILE A 300 -2.60 -12.49 -3.07
CA ILE A 300 -2.24 -13.33 -4.21
C ILE A 300 -1.94 -12.50 -5.46
N ASN A 301 -1.21 -13.08 -6.39
CA ASN A 301 -0.98 -12.54 -7.73
C ASN A 301 -0.44 -11.10 -7.76
N SER A 302 0.25 -10.66 -6.72
CA SER A 302 0.64 -9.26 -6.56
C SER A 302 2.13 -9.04 -6.78
N SER A 303 2.49 -7.84 -7.26
CA SER A 303 3.86 -7.54 -7.70
C SER A 303 4.35 -6.20 -7.17
N ASN A 304 5.60 -6.14 -6.71
CA ASN A 304 6.25 -4.87 -6.40
C ASN A 304 7.42 -4.61 -7.34
N PHE A 305 7.42 -3.46 -8.00
CA PHE A 305 8.49 -2.94 -8.83
C PHE A 305 9.13 -1.68 -8.24
N GLY A 306 8.43 -1.02 -7.32
CA GLY A 306 8.85 0.22 -6.69
C GLY A 306 9.91 0.03 -5.61
N ALA A 307 10.66 1.10 -5.32
CA ALA A 307 11.61 1.12 -4.22
C ALA A 307 10.88 1.22 -2.87
N ILE A 308 11.28 0.37 -1.93
CA ILE A 308 10.76 0.35 -0.57
C ILE A 308 11.87 0.77 0.38
N GLU A 309 11.64 1.85 1.11
CA GLU A 309 12.60 2.42 2.06
C GLU A 309 12.01 2.50 3.46
N CYS A 310 12.76 2.00 4.43
CA CYS A 310 12.32 1.99 5.83
C CYS A 310 13.43 2.50 6.75
N LYS A 311 13.05 3.34 7.72
CA LYS A 311 13.94 3.68 8.85
C LYS A 311 13.58 2.94 10.13
N GLY A 312 12.42 2.28 10.13
CA GLY A 312 11.83 1.64 11.30
C GLY A 312 11.97 0.13 11.32
N ASN A 313 10.92 -0.55 11.78
CA ASN A 313 11.01 -1.92 12.27
C ASN A 313 10.98 -3.01 11.20
N TRP A 314 10.07 -2.93 10.22
CA TRP A 314 9.80 -4.04 9.30
C TRP A 314 9.60 -3.56 7.87
N CYS A 315 10.29 -4.21 6.96
CA CYS A 315 10.32 -3.82 5.56
C CYS A 315 10.17 -5.05 4.67
N GLY A 316 9.25 -5.02 3.72
CA GLY A 316 9.03 -6.12 2.78
C GLY A 316 8.64 -5.64 1.40
N GLY A 317 9.06 -6.37 0.37
CA GLY A 317 8.67 -6.03 -1.01
C GLY A 317 7.16 -6.11 -1.22
N ILE A 318 6.50 -7.08 -0.61
CA ILE A 318 5.05 -7.30 -0.69
C ILE A 318 4.36 -6.94 0.62
N ILE A 319 4.80 -7.50 1.76
CA ILE A 319 4.19 -7.29 3.08
C ILE A 319 5.26 -6.82 4.06
N ALA A 320 5.00 -5.71 4.79
CA ALA A 320 5.95 -5.31 5.83
C ALA A 320 5.79 -6.17 7.08
N SER A 321 4.58 -6.41 7.55
CA SER A 321 4.36 -7.26 8.72
C SER A 321 3.00 -7.96 8.75
N CYS A 322 3.02 -9.19 9.25
CA CYS A 322 1.84 -10.00 9.58
C CYS A 322 2.00 -10.59 10.98
N PRO A 323 1.74 -9.79 12.02
CA PRO A 323 2.10 -10.15 13.39
C PRO A 323 1.10 -11.06 14.09
N ASP A 324 -0.10 -11.28 13.54
CA ASP A 324 -1.19 -11.91 14.26
C ASP A 324 -1.33 -13.43 14.08
N THR A 325 -2.31 -13.97 14.75
CA THR A 325 -2.37 -15.36 15.23
C THR A 325 -3.14 -16.31 14.35
N GLN A 326 -3.71 -15.83 13.26
CA GLN A 326 -4.50 -16.63 12.31
C GLN A 326 -3.82 -16.73 10.94
N ILE A 327 -4.24 -17.69 10.17
CA ILE A 327 -3.64 -18.06 8.89
C ILE A 327 -3.74 -16.89 7.92
N ILE A 328 -2.59 -16.46 7.41
CA ILE A 328 -2.46 -15.57 6.26
C ILE A 328 -1.96 -16.43 5.10
N ILE A 329 -2.53 -16.22 3.92
CA ILE A 329 -2.04 -16.82 2.67
C ILE A 329 -1.38 -15.72 1.85
N CYS A 330 -0.09 -15.90 1.57
CA CYS A 330 0.68 -15.06 0.66
C CYS A 330 1.19 -15.97 -0.46
N ALA A 331 0.51 -15.97 -1.61
CA ALA A 331 0.80 -16.92 -2.67
C ALA A 331 0.86 -16.27 -4.05
N ASN A 332 1.74 -16.79 -4.91
CA ASN A 332 1.91 -16.32 -6.29
C ASN A 332 2.26 -14.83 -6.38
N ASN A 333 3.19 -14.37 -5.54
CA ASN A 333 3.59 -12.96 -5.44
C ASN A 333 5.07 -12.76 -5.80
N VAL A 334 5.41 -11.59 -6.34
CA VAL A 334 6.77 -11.31 -6.79
C VAL A 334 7.25 -9.90 -6.42
N ASN A 335 8.51 -9.80 -6.02
CA ASN A 335 9.20 -8.53 -5.83
C ASN A 335 10.35 -8.36 -6.83
N PHE A 336 10.34 -7.25 -7.55
CA PHE A 336 11.42 -6.75 -8.39
C PHE A 336 12.10 -5.51 -7.79
N GLY A 337 11.38 -4.80 -6.91
CA GLY A 337 11.83 -3.56 -6.33
C GLY A 337 12.94 -3.75 -5.28
N THR A 338 13.75 -2.73 -5.11
CA THR A 338 14.75 -2.69 -4.03
C THR A 338 14.07 -2.49 -2.69
N VAL A 339 14.45 -3.29 -1.68
CA VAL A 339 14.02 -3.14 -0.30
C VAL A 339 15.20 -2.65 0.54
N SER A 340 15.12 -1.42 1.04
CA SER A 340 16.19 -0.76 1.79
C SER A 340 15.77 -0.45 3.22
N CYS A 341 16.65 -0.73 4.19
CA CYS A 341 16.43 -0.35 5.57
C CYS A 341 17.67 0.32 6.18
N GLN A 342 17.49 1.53 6.70
CA GLN A 342 18.57 2.35 7.25
C GLN A 342 18.78 2.19 8.76
N ALA A 343 17.92 1.46 9.45
CA ALA A 343 17.99 1.36 10.92
C ALA A 343 19.15 0.48 11.40
N SER A 344 19.73 0.86 12.53
CA SER A 344 20.90 0.23 13.14
C SER A 344 20.58 -0.93 14.10
N GLN A 345 19.29 -1.16 14.44
CA GLN A 345 18.87 -2.16 15.44
C GLN A 345 18.20 -3.41 14.82
N LYS A 346 17.81 -4.37 15.66
CA LYS A 346 17.17 -5.64 15.30
C LYS A 346 15.87 -5.40 14.52
N LEU A 347 15.93 -5.50 13.24
CA LEU A 347 14.82 -5.24 12.34
C LEU A 347 14.72 -6.35 11.33
N ALA A 348 13.49 -6.65 10.93
CA ALA A 348 13.23 -7.67 9.93
C ALA A 348 13.02 -7.04 8.55
N VAL A 349 13.85 -7.44 7.59
CA VAL A 349 13.79 -7.02 6.19
C VAL A 349 13.74 -8.24 5.30
N GLY A 350 12.70 -8.36 4.50
CA GLY A 350 12.52 -9.46 3.54
C GLY A 350 12.22 -8.98 2.14
N GLY A 351 12.70 -9.72 1.16
CA GLY A 351 12.37 -9.42 -0.24
C GLY A 351 10.87 -9.51 -0.51
N ILE A 352 10.17 -10.37 0.19
CA ILE A 352 8.71 -10.53 0.11
C ILE A 352 8.04 -10.05 1.40
N VAL A 353 8.42 -10.60 2.57
CA VAL A 353 7.79 -10.27 3.85
C VAL A 353 8.82 -9.85 4.86
N GLY A 354 8.65 -8.69 5.50
CA GLY A 354 9.56 -8.22 6.54
C GLY A 354 9.47 -9.08 7.80
N PHE A 355 8.31 -9.14 8.41
CA PHE A 355 8.08 -9.84 9.68
C PHE A 355 6.79 -10.65 9.65
N CYS A 356 6.86 -11.89 10.14
CA CYS A 356 5.67 -12.73 10.28
C CYS A 356 5.71 -13.57 11.56
N ARG A 357 4.53 -13.92 12.05
CA ARG A 357 4.31 -14.81 13.19
C ARG A 357 3.42 -15.97 12.80
N ARG A 358 3.66 -17.14 13.42
CA ARG A 358 2.75 -18.30 13.46
C ARG A 358 2.32 -18.87 12.10
N SER A 359 1.05 -19.25 11.99
CA SER A 359 0.45 -20.15 11.00
C SER A 359 0.33 -19.54 9.59
N ASN A 360 1.31 -18.77 9.14
CA ASN A 360 1.28 -18.14 7.82
C ASN A 360 1.79 -19.08 6.73
N VAL A 361 1.15 -19.04 5.58
CA VAL A 361 1.46 -19.84 4.40
C VAL A 361 2.04 -18.93 3.32
N PHE A 362 3.25 -19.26 2.88
CA PHE A 362 3.96 -18.58 1.80
C PHE A 362 4.21 -19.57 0.69
N GLU A 363 3.63 -19.38 -0.49
CA GLU A 363 3.69 -20.34 -1.60
C GLU A 363 3.91 -19.64 -2.94
N ASN A 364 4.75 -20.21 -3.78
CA ASN A 364 5.09 -19.70 -5.10
C ASN A 364 5.46 -18.21 -5.07
N ILE A 365 6.39 -17.84 -4.19
CA ILE A 365 6.86 -16.47 -3.98
C ILE A 365 8.25 -16.29 -4.57
N VAL A 366 8.46 -15.18 -5.28
CA VAL A 366 9.71 -14.93 -6.01
C VAL A 366 10.27 -13.55 -5.65
N ASN A 367 11.55 -13.47 -5.30
CA ASN A 367 12.25 -12.22 -5.12
C ASN A 367 13.40 -12.07 -6.13
N PHE A 368 13.23 -11.17 -7.08
CA PHE A 368 14.27 -10.68 -7.98
C PHE A 368 14.93 -9.39 -7.47
N GLY A 369 14.28 -8.70 -6.52
CA GLY A 369 14.71 -7.42 -6.01
C GLY A 369 15.94 -7.49 -5.12
N MET A 370 16.71 -6.41 -5.06
CA MET A 370 17.84 -6.27 -4.16
C MET A 370 17.39 -5.90 -2.74
N ILE A 371 18.13 -6.38 -1.75
CA ILE A 371 17.94 -5.98 -0.35
C ILE A 371 19.18 -5.22 0.11
N ASN A 372 18.99 -3.97 0.53
CA ASN A 372 20.06 -3.10 0.99
C ASN A 372 20.00 -2.94 2.51
N LYS A 373 20.56 -3.91 3.23
CA LYS A 373 20.76 -3.83 4.67
C LYS A 373 21.86 -4.79 5.12
N ASN A 374 22.65 -4.35 6.08
CA ASN A 374 23.60 -5.19 6.82
C ASN A 374 23.06 -5.47 8.22
N GLY A 375 23.12 -6.74 8.67
CA GLY A 375 22.78 -7.13 10.04
C GLY A 375 21.68 -8.20 10.14
N GLY A 376 21.32 -8.59 11.37
CA GLY A 376 20.40 -9.67 11.65
C GLY A 376 18.95 -9.40 11.20
N GLY A 377 18.19 -10.46 10.95
CA GLY A 377 16.79 -10.38 10.53
C GLY A 377 16.61 -9.98 9.06
N VAL A 378 17.59 -10.26 8.20
CA VAL A 378 17.52 -10.00 6.76
C VAL A 378 17.46 -11.30 6.00
N GLY A 379 16.38 -11.51 5.25
CA GLY A 379 16.17 -12.69 4.44
C GLY A 379 15.76 -12.37 3.01
N ALA A 380 16.22 -13.18 2.07
CA ALA A 380 15.91 -12.99 0.66
C ALA A 380 14.42 -13.05 0.35
N LEU A 381 13.66 -13.82 1.11
CA LEU A 381 12.21 -13.93 1.03
C LEU A 381 11.54 -13.36 2.28
N LEU A 382 11.87 -13.88 3.48
CA LEU A 382 11.29 -13.49 4.75
C LEU A 382 12.38 -12.92 5.67
N GLY A 383 12.17 -11.74 6.24
CA GLY A 383 13.12 -11.12 7.16
C GLY A 383 13.19 -11.86 8.50
N GLU A 384 12.07 -11.98 9.18
CA GLU A 384 11.98 -12.70 10.45
C GLU A 384 10.68 -13.49 10.56
N PHE A 385 10.81 -14.77 10.96
CA PHE A 385 9.71 -15.62 11.39
C PHE A 385 9.78 -15.83 12.90
N TYR A 386 8.70 -15.51 13.61
CA TYR A 386 8.63 -15.59 15.05
C TYR A 386 7.54 -16.56 15.52
N LYS A 387 7.94 -17.60 16.28
CA LYS A 387 7.02 -18.51 16.97
C LYS A 387 7.09 -18.28 18.47
N SER A 388 6.02 -17.73 19.04
CA SER A 388 5.92 -17.56 20.50
C SER A 388 5.41 -18.86 21.16
N SER A 389 6.11 -19.31 22.21
CA SER A 389 5.68 -20.43 23.07
C SER A 389 4.52 -20.05 24.00
N GLN A 390 4.23 -18.77 24.18
CA GLN A 390 3.27 -18.29 25.19
C GLN A 390 1.79 -18.53 24.85
N TYR A 391 1.46 -18.95 23.64
CA TYR A 391 0.07 -19.08 23.19
C TYR A 391 -0.30 -20.45 22.63
N GLY A 392 0.25 -21.52 23.19
CA GLY A 392 -0.12 -22.91 22.85
C GLY A 392 0.70 -23.51 21.69
N SER A 393 0.84 -24.82 21.75
CA SER A 393 1.76 -25.62 20.90
C SER A 393 1.26 -25.91 19.47
N SER A 394 0.07 -25.46 19.08
CA SER A 394 -0.48 -25.80 17.78
C SER A 394 -0.19 -24.72 16.73
N VAL A 395 0.94 -24.85 16.08
CA VAL A 395 1.23 -24.15 14.82
C VAL A 395 1.06 -25.15 13.67
N ALA A 396 -0.13 -25.70 13.58
CA ALA A 396 -0.48 -26.46 12.41
C ALA A 396 -0.61 -25.49 11.23
N GLY A 397 0.30 -25.58 10.26
CA GLY A 397 0.13 -24.98 8.95
C GLY A 397 1.07 -23.84 8.54
N ALA A 398 2.00 -23.37 9.38
CA ALA A 398 3.02 -22.44 8.89
C ALA A 398 3.95 -23.14 7.91
N MET A 399 4.16 -22.59 6.72
CA MET A 399 5.03 -23.17 5.71
C MET A 399 5.53 -22.13 4.71
N LEU A 400 6.71 -22.38 4.16
CA LEU A 400 7.28 -21.72 3.01
C LEU A 400 7.52 -22.79 1.93
N CYS A 401 6.72 -22.75 0.86
CA CYS A 401 6.82 -23.66 -0.26
C CYS A 401 7.06 -22.91 -1.56
N HIS A 402 7.87 -23.49 -2.44
CA HIS A 402 8.15 -22.92 -3.76
C HIS A 402 8.60 -21.46 -3.66
N GLY A 403 9.67 -21.24 -2.91
CA GLY A 403 10.26 -19.92 -2.67
C GLY A 403 11.55 -19.74 -3.47
N TYR A 404 11.64 -18.72 -4.34
CA TYR A 404 12.79 -18.53 -5.22
C TYR A 404 13.40 -17.14 -5.08
N TYR A 405 14.73 -17.06 -5.08
CA TYR A 405 15.44 -15.78 -4.94
C TYR A 405 16.81 -15.78 -5.61
N LEU A 406 17.30 -14.60 -5.98
CA LEU A 406 18.61 -14.45 -6.60
C LEU A 406 19.76 -14.79 -5.64
N ILE A 407 20.72 -15.60 -6.11
CA ILE A 407 21.87 -16.07 -5.32
C ILE A 407 22.87 -14.97 -4.96
N ASN A 408 22.82 -13.82 -5.66
CA ASN A 408 23.71 -12.68 -5.39
C ASN A 408 23.39 -11.94 -4.08
N SER A 409 22.28 -12.27 -3.42
CA SER A 409 22.01 -11.83 -2.05
C SER A 409 22.82 -12.71 -1.09
N SER A 410 23.68 -12.11 -0.26
CA SER A 410 24.40 -12.82 0.81
C SER A 410 23.46 -13.34 1.91
N TYR A 411 22.17 -13.42 1.65
CA TYR A 411 21.13 -13.71 2.61
C TYR A 411 20.52 -15.09 2.41
N CYS A 412 20.20 -15.76 3.51
CA CYS A 412 19.37 -16.94 3.50
C CYS A 412 17.94 -16.58 3.09
N ALA A 413 17.13 -17.56 2.68
CA ALA A 413 15.71 -17.37 2.36
C ALA A 413 14.94 -16.70 3.52
N VAL A 414 15.23 -17.11 4.77
CA VAL A 414 14.68 -16.54 6.01
C VAL A 414 15.83 -15.99 6.85
N GLY A 415 15.79 -14.70 7.18
CA GLY A 415 16.87 -14.01 7.87
C GLY A 415 16.99 -14.39 9.34
N ALA A 416 15.89 -14.55 10.05
CA ALA A 416 15.86 -14.99 11.44
C ALA A 416 14.65 -15.88 11.72
N GLU A 417 14.86 -16.94 12.47
CA GLU A 417 13.82 -17.85 12.96
C GLU A 417 13.89 -17.88 14.49
N VAL A 418 12.86 -17.36 15.15
CA VAL A 418 12.80 -17.24 16.61
C VAL A 418 11.76 -18.19 17.17
N GLY A 419 12.17 -19.11 18.02
CA GLY A 419 11.33 -20.09 18.73
C GLY A 419 11.23 -21.45 18.04
N ASN A 420 10.99 -21.53 16.74
CA ASN A 420 11.01 -22.78 15.95
C ASN A 420 11.31 -22.49 14.49
N THR A 421 11.87 -23.50 13.82
CA THR A 421 12.16 -23.45 12.38
C THR A 421 10.87 -23.47 11.57
N LEU A 422 10.75 -22.57 10.60
CA LEU A 422 9.69 -22.58 9.60
C LEU A 422 9.88 -23.79 8.66
N PRO A 423 8.90 -24.68 8.49
CA PRO A 423 8.96 -25.72 7.46
C PRO A 423 9.17 -25.11 6.07
N LYS A 424 10.14 -25.63 5.34
CA LYS A 424 10.51 -25.18 3.99
C LYS A 424 10.49 -26.37 3.03
N THR A 425 9.86 -26.18 1.87
CA THR A 425 9.84 -27.15 0.77
C THR A 425 10.10 -26.41 -0.53
N ASP A 426 11.06 -26.90 -1.32
CA ASP A 426 11.43 -26.30 -2.61
C ASP A 426 11.73 -24.79 -2.50
N VAL A 427 12.67 -24.45 -1.61
CA VAL A 427 13.15 -23.07 -1.40
C VAL A 427 14.57 -22.96 -1.93
N VAL A 428 14.75 -22.24 -3.04
CA VAL A 428 15.95 -22.32 -3.87
C VAL A 428 16.51 -20.92 -4.16
N SER A 429 17.83 -20.76 -3.98
CA SER A 429 18.59 -19.65 -4.54
C SER A 429 19.01 -19.97 -5.97
N MET A 430 18.83 -19.03 -6.88
CA MET A 430 19.05 -19.23 -8.31
C MET A 430 19.90 -18.10 -8.91
N THR A 431 20.67 -18.43 -9.95
CA THR A 431 21.37 -17.43 -10.77
C THR A 431 20.39 -16.64 -11.64
N VAL A 432 20.86 -15.55 -12.23
CA VAL A 432 20.06 -14.77 -13.19
C VAL A 432 19.68 -15.61 -14.42
N GLU A 433 20.61 -16.44 -14.90
CA GLU A 433 20.41 -17.30 -16.07
C GLU A 433 19.33 -18.37 -15.79
N GLU A 434 19.40 -19.00 -14.63
CA GLU A 434 18.38 -19.98 -14.20
C GLU A 434 17.01 -19.33 -14.07
N MET A 435 16.91 -18.15 -13.45
CA MET A 435 15.65 -17.42 -13.29
C MET A 435 15.06 -16.88 -14.60
N LYS A 436 15.87 -16.76 -15.66
CA LYS A 436 15.41 -16.38 -17.02
C LYS A 436 15.18 -17.60 -17.93
N SER A 437 15.33 -18.81 -17.40
CA SER A 437 15.14 -20.01 -18.17
C SER A 437 13.67 -20.36 -18.40
N LYS A 438 13.41 -21.09 -19.48
CA LYS A 438 12.09 -21.65 -19.74
C LYS A 438 11.71 -22.67 -18.65
N ASP A 439 12.65 -23.47 -18.16
CA ASP A 439 12.41 -24.45 -17.13
C ASP A 439 11.90 -23.82 -15.84
N PHE A 440 12.46 -22.65 -15.46
CA PHE A 440 11.97 -21.92 -14.31
C PHE A 440 10.56 -21.34 -14.54
N LEU A 441 10.28 -20.78 -15.72
CA LEU A 441 8.93 -20.33 -16.06
C LEU A 441 7.91 -21.46 -16.00
N ASP A 442 8.25 -22.63 -16.57
CA ASP A 442 7.39 -23.83 -16.54
C ASP A 442 7.16 -24.28 -15.10
N LYS A 443 8.21 -24.29 -14.26
CA LYS A 443 8.12 -24.62 -12.84
C LYS A 443 7.17 -23.70 -12.08
N LEU A 444 7.24 -22.37 -12.30
CA LEU A 444 6.31 -21.42 -11.69
C LEU A 444 4.86 -21.69 -12.08
N ASN A 445 4.61 -22.07 -13.34
CA ASN A 445 3.28 -22.41 -13.82
C ASN A 445 2.78 -23.77 -13.30
N GLU A 446 3.66 -24.76 -13.13
CA GLU A 446 3.33 -26.01 -12.44
C GLU A 446 2.87 -25.74 -11.00
N ASN A 447 3.60 -24.88 -10.26
CA ASN A 447 3.21 -24.47 -8.92
C ASN A 447 1.85 -23.74 -8.90
N VAL A 448 1.53 -22.96 -9.94
CA VAL A 448 0.20 -22.31 -10.08
C VAL A 448 -0.91 -23.38 -10.19
N GLU A 449 -0.69 -24.46 -10.94
CA GLU A 449 -1.68 -25.56 -11.01
C GLU A 449 -1.88 -26.23 -9.64
N GLU A 450 -0.82 -26.41 -8.86
CA GLU A 450 -0.93 -26.93 -7.49
C GLU A 450 -1.74 -25.97 -6.59
N LEU A 451 -1.50 -24.66 -6.70
CA LEU A 451 -2.27 -23.63 -5.97
C LEU A 451 -3.77 -23.66 -6.33
N ARG A 452 -4.11 -23.78 -7.62
CA ARG A 452 -5.49 -23.89 -8.10
C ARG A 452 -6.21 -25.13 -7.55
N MET A 453 -5.51 -26.24 -7.47
CA MET A 453 -6.06 -27.47 -6.87
C MET A 453 -6.22 -27.36 -5.35
N LYS A 454 -5.36 -26.59 -4.69
CA LYS A 454 -5.34 -26.43 -3.23
C LYS A 454 -6.34 -25.39 -2.73
N TYR A 455 -6.50 -24.33 -3.47
CA TYR A 455 -7.32 -23.15 -3.13
C TYR A 455 -8.38 -22.90 -4.20
N GLU A 456 -9.34 -23.80 -4.31
CA GLU A 456 -10.38 -23.84 -5.36
C GLU A 456 -11.24 -22.53 -5.43
N ASP A 457 -11.32 -21.77 -4.32
CA ASP A 457 -12.08 -20.52 -4.23
C ASP A 457 -11.34 -19.29 -4.81
N TYR A 458 -10.07 -19.44 -5.22
CA TYR A 458 -9.23 -18.34 -5.71
C TYR A 458 -8.69 -18.61 -7.10
N SER A 459 -8.60 -17.54 -7.89
CA SER A 459 -7.98 -17.59 -9.22
C SER A 459 -6.51 -17.22 -9.12
N PHE A 460 -5.62 -18.06 -9.65
CA PHE A 460 -4.19 -17.77 -9.70
C PHE A 460 -3.76 -17.47 -11.13
N SER A 461 -3.04 -16.36 -11.30
CA SER A 461 -2.46 -15.93 -12.57
C SER A 461 -1.31 -16.82 -12.99
N ASN A 462 -1.19 -17.09 -14.27
CA ASN A 462 0.00 -17.72 -14.83
C ASN A 462 1.17 -16.74 -14.87
N TRP A 463 2.34 -17.27 -15.17
CA TRP A 463 3.55 -16.51 -15.41
C TRP A 463 3.89 -16.51 -16.90
N LYS A 464 4.45 -15.39 -17.37
CA LYS A 464 5.01 -15.24 -18.71
C LYS A 464 6.38 -14.54 -18.64
N PHE A 465 7.17 -14.58 -19.70
CA PHE A 465 8.38 -13.76 -19.76
C PHE A 465 8.02 -12.27 -19.88
N GLY A 466 8.60 -11.47 -19.00
CA GLY A 466 8.60 -10.01 -19.13
C GLY A 466 9.64 -9.51 -20.13
N LYS A 467 9.68 -8.19 -20.34
CA LYS A 467 10.59 -7.53 -21.32
C LYS A 467 12.07 -7.79 -21.02
N ASP A 468 12.44 -7.92 -19.76
CA ASP A 468 13.82 -8.15 -19.29
C ASP A 468 14.19 -9.64 -19.22
N GLY A 469 13.28 -10.53 -19.66
CA GLY A 469 13.45 -11.97 -19.67
C GLY A 469 13.20 -12.65 -18.33
N PHE A 470 12.91 -11.93 -17.26
CA PHE A 470 12.42 -12.52 -16.01
C PHE A 470 10.94 -12.88 -16.13
N PRO A 471 10.48 -13.96 -15.46
CA PRO A 471 9.06 -14.24 -15.34
C PRO A 471 8.30 -13.13 -14.60
N VAL A 472 7.16 -12.73 -15.13
CA VAL A 472 6.18 -11.83 -14.52
C VAL A 472 4.80 -12.48 -14.55
N LEU A 473 3.90 -12.06 -13.68
CA LEU A 473 2.50 -12.50 -13.74
C LEU A 473 1.85 -12.05 -15.05
N ASP A 474 1.03 -12.89 -15.64
CA ASP A 474 0.54 -12.72 -17.02
C ASP A 474 -0.34 -11.48 -17.24
N TRP A 475 -0.95 -10.95 -16.17
CA TRP A 475 -1.70 -9.70 -16.21
C TRP A 475 -0.82 -8.42 -16.20
N ILE A 476 0.47 -8.54 -15.89
CA ILE A 476 1.46 -7.44 -15.98
C ILE A 476 1.82 -7.17 -17.45
N ASN A 477 1.74 -5.91 -17.89
CA ASN A 477 2.02 -5.47 -19.27
C ASN A 477 3.47 -5.03 -19.49
#